data_464862c401abda523aa94518ebbe1739
#
_entry.id   464862c401abda523aa94518ebbe1739
#
_cell.length_a   1.000
_cell.length_b   1.000
_cell.length_c   1.000
_cell.angle_alpha   90.00
_cell.angle_beta   90.00
_cell.angle_gamma   90.00
#
_symmetry.space_group_name_H-M   'P 1'
#
loop_
_entity.id
_entity.type
_entity.pdbx_description
1 polymer ?
#
loop_
_entity_poly.entity_id
_entity_poly.type
_entity_poly.pdbx_seq_one_letter_code
_entity_poly.pdbx_strand_id
1 'polypeptide(L)'
;MGHTRGGVMTERRRFLARAGGAMAVATTGTTVGVPYVIAQPKVQWRMSTAWTPANDILQGAALRLAKVVDEMSGGRFRIEVFPGGQIMPPLDCFDAASKGTVEAYMAVSAYWSAREPAFECFHTVPFGMNPEGMAAWFHQGEGLKLWEEAYAAFNLVPRPGPAIAPQMAGWFRKKITTIGDYKGLKMRISGLGGKVIAKAGATAVIIPSDQIYASLERGVVEAAEWIGPHEDMNLGLHKTARYYYYPGWHEPGTGLEFGFNRKAYEVLPSDLQRTLDHAAAAVEVYGLSEHHAKNAIALARLKTEFKGKVEILQYPTALLRDLKKLAAEVVKEESPMARKVYASFTKFQALLSPWDRVAEGAYHQFVAG
;
A
#
# COMPACT_ATOMS: atom_id res chain seq x y z
N MET A 1 -55.31 -63.04 -22.39
CA MET A 1 -54.88 -61.79 -23.04
C MET A 1 -53.68 -61.28 -22.27
N GLY A 2 -52.50 -61.63 -22.78
CA GLY A 2 -51.25 -61.25 -22.11
C GLY A 2 -50.62 -60.02 -22.75
N HIS A 3 -50.07 -59.16 -21.95
CA HIS A 3 -49.16 -58.11 -22.40
C HIS A 3 -47.80 -58.28 -21.73
N THR A 4 -46.85 -58.72 -22.52
CA THR A 4 -45.42 -58.75 -22.25
C THR A 4 -44.86 -57.34 -22.31
N ARG A 5 -44.25 -56.85 -21.18
CA ARG A 5 -43.43 -55.66 -21.17
C ARG A 5 -42.00 -56.02 -21.48
N GLY A 6 -41.54 -55.66 -22.70
CA GLY A 6 -40.13 -55.66 -23.07
C GLY A 6 -39.39 -54.46 -22.51
N GLY A 7 -38.43 -54.70 -21.66
CA GLY A 7 -37.57 -53.64 -21.09
C GLY A 7 -36.50 -53.22 -22.09
N VAL A 8 -36.48 -51.93 -22.46
CA VAL A 8 -35.45 -51.31 -23.25
C VAL A 8 -34.19 -51.14 -22.40
N MET A 9 -33.13 -51.87 -22.72
CA MET A 9 -31.82 -51.65 -22.11
C MET A 9 -31.22 -50.34 -22.64
N THR A 10 -30.94 -49.40 -21.73
CA THR A 10 -30.37 -48.10 -22.06
C THR A 10 -28.98 -48.24 -22.67
N GLU A 11 -28.64 -47.37 -23.62
CA GLU A 11 -27.38 -47.35 -24.40
C GLU A 11 -26.11 -47.38 -23.53
N ARG A 12 -26.15 -46.88 -22.32
CA ARG A 12 -25.05 -46.92 -21.32
C ARG A 12 -24.62 -48.37 -20.96
N ARG A 13 -25.55 -49.32 -20.90
CA ARG A 13 -25.21 -50.72 -20.62
C ARG A 13 -24.61 -51.44 -21.84
N ARG A 14 -24.96 -51.01 -23.05
CA ARG A 14 -24.36 -51.53 -24.30
C ARG A 14 -22.93 -51.06 -24.51
N PHE A 15 -22.61 -49.84 -24.08
CA PHE A 15 -21.26 -49.31 -24.11
C PHE A 15 -20.32 -50.04 -23.15
N LEU A 16 -20.74 -50.34 -21.93
CA LEU A 16 -19.94 -51.09 -20.96
C LEU A 16 -19.76 -52.58 -21.29
N ALA A 17 -20.73 -53.19 -21.96
CA ALA A 17 -20.62 -54.59 -22.42
C ALA A 17 -19.67 -54.77 -23.63
N ARG A 18 -19.42 -53.72 -24.42
CA ARG A 18 -18.45 -53.74 -25.54
C ARG A 18 -17.01 -53.42 -25.10
N ALA A 19 -16.81 -52.79 -23.96
CA ALA A 19 -15.49 -52.49 -23.39
C ALA A 19 -14.86 -53.69 -22.66
N GLY A 20 -15.63 -54.76 -22.38
CA GLY A 20 -15.14 -55.93 -21.64
C GLY A 20 -14.65 -57.11 -22.53
N GLY A 21 -14.65 -56.97 -23.86
CA GLY A 21 -14.40 -58.08 -24.78
C GLY A 21 -13.08 -58.07 -25.57
N ALA A 22 -12.11 -57.24 -25.24
CA ALA A 22 -10.84 -57.16 -25.96
C ALA A 22 -9.66 -57.06 -25.01
N MET A 23 -9.42 -58.09 -24.23
CA MET A 23 -8.16 -58.30 -23.50
C MET A 23 -7.71 -59.72 -23.58
N ALA A 24 -7.10 -60.09 -24.71
CA ALA A 24 -6.15 -61.18 -24.76
C ALA A 24 -5.12 -60.90 -25.85
N VAL A 25 -3.86 -60.92 -25.44
CA VAL A 25 -2.61 -60.95 -26.21
C VAL A 25 -2.08 -59.61 -26.73
N ALA A 26 -1.18 -58.98 -25.98
CA ALA A 26 0.18 -58.65 -26.42
C ALA A 26 0.95 -58.08 -25.22
N THR A 27 1.80 -58.86 -24.59
CA THR A 27 2.85 -58.44 -23.68
C THR A 27 3.97 -57.75 -24.49
N THR A 28 3.88 -56.44 -24.62
CA THR A 28 5.05 -55.58 -24.78
C THR A 28 4.86 -54.38 -23.85
N GLY A 29 5.77 -54.30 -22.87
CA GLY A 29 5.72 -53.33 -21.82
C GLY A 29 5.88 -51.90 -22.32
N THR A 30 4.77 -51.19 -22.39
CA THR A 30 4.72 -49.73 -22.29
C THR A 30 3.77 -49.40 -21.15
N THR A 31 4.35 -49.17 -19.98
CA THR A 31 3.66 -48.54 -18.88
C THR A 31 3.23 -47.15 -19.36
N VAL A 32 1.98 -47.02 -19.81
CA VAL A 32 1.35 -45.71 -19.93
C VAL A 32 1.31 -45.15 -18.53
N GLY A 33 2.30 -44.32 -18.22
CA GLY A 33 2.34 -43.56 -16.95
C GLY A 33 1.07 -42.72 -16.93
N VAL A 34 0.10 -43.13 -16.11
CA VAL A 34 -1.01 -42.24 -15.74
C VAL A 34 -0.33 -41.01 -15.14
N PRO A 35 -0.54 -39.80 -15.69
CA PRO A 35 0.06 -38.63 -15.07
C PRO A 35 -0.44 -38.56 -13.64
N TYR A 36 0.44 -38.81 -12.69
CA TYR A 36 0.19 -38.54 -11.28
C TYR A 36 -0.06 -37.06 -11.18
N VAL A 37 -1.31 -36.65 -11.12
CA VAL A 37 -1.69 -35.31 -10.69
C VAL A 37 -1.39 -35.27 -9.19
N ILE A 38 -0.16 -34.93 -8.85
CA ILE A 38 0.19 -34.61 -7.47
C ILE A 38 -0.66 -33.37 -7.15
N ALA A 39 -1.69 -33.57 -6.32
CA ALA A 39 -2.49 -32.47 -5.81
C ALA A 39 -1.52 -31.54 -5.07
N GLN A 40 -1.19 -30.40 -5.69
CA GLN A 40 -0.30 -29.43 -5.08
C GLN A 40 -0.97 -28.86 -3.83
N PRO A 41 -0.25 -28.66 -2.72
CA PRO A 41 -0.84 -28.18 -1.50
C PRO A 41 -1.52 -26.82 -1.72
N LYS A 42 -2.74 -26.68 -1.24
CA LYS A 42 -3.46 -25.41 -1.22
C LYS A 42 -3.01 -24.60 -0.02
N VAL A 43 -2.57 -23.39 -0.27
CA VAL A 43 -2.19 -22.43 0.75
C VAL A 43 -3.35 -21.46 0.99
N GLN A 44 -3.67 -21.21 2.25
CA GLN A 44 -4.64 -20.18 2.63
C GLN A 44 -3.99 -19.26 3.67
N TRP A 45 -3.99 -17.97 3.39
CA TRP A 45 -3.54 -16.91 4.28
C TRP A 45 -4.67 -15.97 4.64
N ARG A 46 -4.52 -15.32 5.79
CA ARG A 46 -5.33 -14.20 6.23
C ARG A 46 -4.49 -12.94 6.19
N MET A 47 -5.05 -11.87 5.62
CA MET A 47 -4.44 -10.55 5.58
C MET A 47 -5.33 -9.56 6.31
N SER A 48 -4.79 -8.82 7.29
CA SER A 48 -5.47 -7.69 7.90
C SER A 48 -4.92 -6.39 7.32
N THR A 49 -5.80 -5.41 7.05
CA THR A 49 -5.36 -4.08 6.60
C THR A 49 -5.50 -3.06 7.72
N ALA A 50 -4.73 -1.96 7.63
CA ALA A 50 -4.86 -0.85 8.57
C ALA A 50 -6.02 0.10 8.23
N TRP A 51 -6.85 -0.21 7.24
CA TRP A 51 -7.89 0.68 6.71
C TRP A 51 -9.24 0.00 6.60
N THR A 52 -10.29 0.83 6.70
CA THR A 52 -11.68 0.41 6.46
C THR A 52 -12.02 0.45 4.97
N PRO A 53 -13.15 -0.12 4.54
CA PRO A 53 -13.62 -0.04 3.14
C PRO A 53 -13.86 1.39 2.62
N ALA A 54 -13.97 2.38 3.50
CA ALA A 54 -14.07 3.79 3.09
C ALA A 54 -12.82 4.30 2.36
N ASN A 55 -11.66 3.67 2.62
CA ASN A 55 -10.42 3.90 1.89
C ASN A 55 -10.37 2.94 0.69
N ASP A 56 -11.14 3.21 -0.34
CA ASP A 56 -11.45 2.27 -1.41
C ASP A 56 -10.21 1.88 -2.25
N ILE A 57 -9.27 2.80 -2.49
CA ILE A 57 -8.02 2.49 -3.20
C ILE A 57 -7.14 1.58 -2.33
N LEU A 58 -6.97 1.93 -1.05
CA LEU A 58 -6.09 1.19 -0.15
C LEU A 58 -6.64 -0.22 0.11
N GLN A 59 -7.92 -0.33 0.46
CA GLN A 59 -8.56 -1.63 0.67
C GLN A 59 -8.65 -2.42 -0.64
N GLY A 60 -8.92 -1.73 -1.76
CA GLY A 60 -8.96 -2.32 -3.10
C GLY A 60 -7.62 -2.92 -3.52
N ALA A 61 -6.49 -2.32 -3.12
CA ALA A 61 -5.17 -2.84 -3.40
C ALA A 61 -4.90 -4.19 -2.70
N ALA A 62 -5.31 -4.34 -1.43
CA ALA A 62 -5.22 -5.61 -0.72
C ALA A 62 -6.07 -6.71 -1.38
N LEU A 63 -7.30 -6.37 -1.77
CA LEU A 63 -8.18 -7.29 -2.51
C LEU A 63 -7.60 -7.65 -3.89
N ARG A 64 -6.94 -6.70 -4.56
CA ARG A 64 -6.26 -6.94 -5.83
C ARG A 64 -5.07 -7.88 -5.66
N LEU A 65 -4.25 -7.71 -4.63
CA LEU A 65 -3.16 -8.65 -4.33
C LEU A 65 -3.71 -10.06 -4.18
N ALA A 66 -4.74 -10.23 -3.36
CA ALA A 66 -5.38 -11.53 -3.12
C ALA A 66 -5.89 -12.16 -4.43
N LYS A 67 -6.55 -11.36 -5.27
CA LYS A 67 -7.06 -11.80 -6.58
C LYS A 67 -5.92 -12.22 -7.51
N VAL A 68 -4.89 -11.40 -7.66
CA VAL A 68 -3.76 -11.68 -8.56
C VAL A 68 -3.01 -12.94 -8.12
N VAL A 69 -2.81 -13.11 -6.81
CA VAL A 69 -2.17 -14.31 -6.25
C VAL A 69 -3.01 -15.57 -6.51
N ASP A 70 -4.33 -15.53 -6.33
CA ASP A 70 -5.23 -16.66 -6.64
C ASP A 70 -5.17 -17.03 -8.13
N GLU A 71 -5.28 -16.05 -9.03
CA GLU A 71 -5.23 -16.21 -10.48
C GLU A 71 -3.88 -16.75 -10.96
N MET A 72 -2.76 -16.13 -10.56
CA MET A 72 -1.41 -16.53 -10.98
C MET A 72 -0.99 -17.90 -10.42
N SER A 73 -1.50 -18.26 -9.25
CA SER A 73 -1.23 -19.57 -8.64
C SER A 73 -2.15 -20.69 -9.17
N GLY A 74 -3.13 -20.36 -10.02
CA GLY A 74 -4.16 -21.33 -10.48
C GLY A 74 -5.02 -21.84 -9.31
N GLY A 75 -5.34 -21.00 -8.33
CA GLY A 75 -6.16 -21.33 -7.17
C GLY A 75 -5.42 -22.10 -6.06
N ARG A 76 -4.11 -22.26 -6.16
CA ARG A 76 -3.28 -22.95 -5.15
C ARG A 76 -2.98 -22.09 -3.93
N PHE A 77 -2.99 -20.75 -4.08
CA PHE A 77 -2.71 -19.81 -3.02
C PHE A 77 -3.83 -18.78 -2.93
N ARG A 78 -4.52 -18.75 -1.81
CA ARG A 78 -5.62 -17.83 -1.53
C ARG A 78 -5.31 -16.97 -0.32
N ILE A 79 -5.64 -15.69 -0.41
CA ILE A 79 -5.52 -14.73 0.67
C ILE A 79 -6.91 -14.17 0.99
N GLU A 80 -7.38 -14.39 2.20
CA GLU A 80 -8.60 -13.78 2.70
C GLU A 80 -8.26 -12.44 3.35
N VAL A 81 -8.90 -11.36 2.87
CA VAL A 81 -8.58 -9.99 3.29
C VAL A 81 -9.64 -9.48 4.26
N PHE A 82 -9.18 -9.02 5.41
CA PHE A 82 -9.99 -8.45 6.49
C PHE A 82 -9.70 -6.96 6.63
N PRO A 83 -10.68 -6.07 6.41
CA PRO A 83 -10.53 -4.65 6.68
C PRO A 83 -10.16 -4.35 8.13
N GLY A 84 -9.48 -3.23 8.33
CA GLY A 84 -9.15 -2.74 9.66
C GLY A 84 -10.38 -2.61 10.56
N GLY A 85 -10.28 -3.11 11.77
CA GLY A 85 -11.38 -3.16 12.74
C GLY A 85 -12.27 -4.40 12.67
N GLN A 86 -12.15 -5.25 11.62
CA GLN A 86 -13.01 -6.43 11.49
C GLN A 86 -12.58 -7.58 12.41
N ILE A 87 -11.29 -7.89 12.46
CA ILE A 87 -10.77 -9.01 13.27
C ILE A 87 -9.80 -8.54 14.37
N MET A 88 -9.31 -7.31 14.27
CA MET A 88 -8.44 -6.66 15.24
C MET A 88 -8.48 -5.13 15.05
N PRO A 89 -8.04 -4.32 16.05
CA PRO A 89 -7.83 -2.89 15.86
C PRO A 89 -6.91 -2.61 14.65
N PRO A 90 -7.15 -1.55 13.86
CA PRO A 90 -6.43 -1.30 12.61
C PRO A 90 -4.91 -1.31 12.74
N LEU A 91 -4.36 -0.71 13.81
CA LEU A 91 -2.91 -0.60 14.02
C LEU A 91 -2.28 -1.83 14.70
N ASP A 92 -3.04 -2.88 15.01
CA ASP A 92 -2.51 -4.12 15.59
C ASP A 92 -2.05 -5.12 14.53
N CYS A 93 -2.31 -4.85 13.23
CA CYS A 93 -2.04 -5.79 12.15
C CYS A 93 -0.54 -6.16 11.99
N PHE A 94 0.38 -5.22 12.25
CA PHE A 94 1.82 -5.48 12.27
C PHE A 94 2.20 -6.53 13.32
N ASP A 95 1.73 -6.33 14.55
CA ASP A 95 2.03 -7.25 15.66
C ASP A 95 1.37 -8.61 15.44
N ALA A 96 0.16 -8.63 14.90
CA ALA A 96 -0.54 -9.86 14.57
C ALA A 96 0.23 -10.69 13.53
N ALA A 97 0.73 -10.04 12.48
CA ALA A 97 1.55 -10.70 11.47
C ALA A 97 2.92 -11.11 12.02
N SER A 98 3.58 -10.24 12.78
CA SER A 98 4.86 -10.56 13.46
C SER A 98 4.77 -11.81 14.32
N LYS A 99 3.66 -11.98 15.06
CA LYS A 99 3.38 -13.13 15.93
C LYS A 99 2.82 -14.36 15.18
N GLY A 100 2.44 -14.21 13.90
CA GLY A 100 1.81 -15.26 13.11
C GLY A 100 0.32 -15.49 13.43
N THR A 101 -0.36 -14.52 14.06
CA THR A 101 -1.81 -14.57 14.27
C THR A 101 -2.55 -14.43 12.94
N VAL A 102 -2.00 -13.64 12.00
CA VAL A 102 -2.33 -13.63 10.59
C VAL A 102 -1.04 -13.80 9.79
N GLU A 103 -1.14 -14.26 8.56
CA GLU A 103 0.00 -14.51 7.70
C GLU A 103 0.50 -13.24 7.00
N ALA A 104 -0.38 -12.23 6.84
CA ALA A 104 -0.07 -11.01 6.12
C ALA A 104 -0.80 -9.79 6.70
N TYR A 105 -0.25 -8.61 6.42
CA TYR A 105 -0.95 -7.34 6.61
C TYR A 105 -0.61 -6.36 5.48
N MET A 106 -1.42 -5.30 5.37
CA MET A 106 -1.16 -4.15 4.51
C MET A 106 -1.34 -2.86 5.30
N ALA A 107 -0.31 -2.00 5.27
CA ALA A 107 -0.30 -0.74 6.03
C ALA A 107 0.77 0.24 5.51
N VAL A 108 1.15 1.20 6.36
CA VAL A 108 2.35 2.03 6.18
C VAL A 108 3.34 1.77 7.31
N SER A 109 4.59 1.58 6.96
CA SER A 109 5.66 1.27 7.92
C SER A 109 5.81 2.36 9.01
N ALA A 110 5.58 3.62 8.67
CA ALA A 110 5.70 4.75 9.59
C ALA A 110 4.79 4.68 10.83
N TYR A 111 3.70 3.89 10.80
CA TYR A 111 2.84 3.73 11.99
C TYR A 111 3.55 3.07 13.16
N TRP A 112 4.62 2.33 12.91
CA TRP A 112 5.42 1.64 13.92
C TRP A 112 6.82 2.22 14.09
N SER A 113 7.04 3.48 13.72
CA SER A 113 8.32 4.18 13.87
C SER A 113 8.84 4.25 15.31
N ALA A 114 7.95 4.17 16.30
CA ALA A 114 8.34 4.04 17.71
C ALA A 114 9.11 2.75 18.02
N ARG A 115 8.99 1.70 17.20
CA ARG A 115 9.73 0.44 17.32
C ARG A 115 11.09 0.50 16.64
N GLU A 116 11.12 1.08 15.44
CA GLU A 116 12.32 1.32 14.66
C GLU A 116 12.12 2.56 13.78
N PRO A 117 12.83 3.67 14.08
CA PRO A 117 12.68 4.92 13.32
C PRO A 117 12.98 4.80 11.81
N ALA A 118 13.78 3.81 11.40
CA ALA A 118 14.04 3.55 9.98
C ALA A 118 12.77 3.29 9.16
N PHE A 119 11.69 2.81 9.79
CA PHE A 119 10.43 2.52 9.13
C PHE A 119 9.81 3.74 8.47
N GLU A 120 10.06 4.94 8.97
CA GLU A 120 9.59 6.18 8.36
C GLU A 120 10.18 6.41 6.96
N CYS A 121 11.46 6.05 6.76
CA CYS A 121 12.13 6.27 5.48
C CYS A 121 11.64 5.34 4.37
N PHE A 122 11.12 4.16 4.71
CA PHE A 122 10.51 3.25 3.73
C PHE A 122 9.10 3.69 3.34
N HIS A 123 8.45 4.47 4.19
CA HIS A 123 7.18 5.09 3.85
C HIS A 123 7.39 6.30 2.95
N THR A 124 8.11 7.30 3.43
CA THR A 124 8.36 8.55 2.69
C THR A 124 9.43 9.38 3.39
N VAL A 125 10.06 10.28 2.64
CA VAL A 125 10.96 11.29 3.22
C VAL A 125 10.48 12.68 2.78
N PRO A 126 10.27 13.63 3.69
CA PRO A 126 9.90 14.99 3.35
C PRO A 126 10.86 15.62 2.34
N PHE A 127 10.33 16.23 1.28
CA PHE A 127 11.09 16.77 0.14
C PHE A 127 11.96 15.71 -0.58
N GLY A 128 11.60 14.44 -0.44
CA GLY A 128 12.30 13.30 -1.00
C GLY A 128 11.92 12.99 -2.45
N MET A 129 12.06 11.71 -2.81
CA MET A 129 11.75 11.22 -4.15
C MET A 129 10.23 11.14 -4.39
N ASN A 130 9.82 11.26 -5.64
CA ASN A 130 8.48 10.95 -6.11
C ASN A 130 8.22 9.42 -6.10
N PRO A 131 7.02 8.94 -6.44
CA PRO A 131 6.71 7.51 -6.41
C PRO A 131 7.62 6.66 -7.31
N GLU A 132 7.96 7.16 -8.49
CA GLU A 132 8.86 6.48 -9.44
C GLU A 132 10.27 6.38 -8.87
N GLY A 133 10.75 7.43 -8.21
CA GLY A 133 12.05 7.44 -7.53
C GLY A 133 12.08 6.48 -6.34
N MET A 134 10.99 6.39 -5.56
CA MET A 134 10.85 5.40 -4.48
C MET A 134 10.89 3.98 -5.02
N ALA A 135 10.10 3.68 -6.06
CA ALA A 135 10.11 2.37 -6.72
C ALA A 135 11.51 2.02 -7.27
N ALA A 136 12.17 2.98 -7.93
CA ALA A 136 13.54 2.79 -8.43
C ALA A 136 14.53 2.49 -7.29
N TRP A 137 14.42 3.16 -6.15
CA TRP A 137 15.26 2.90 -4.99
C TRP A 137 15.00 1.51 -4.37
N PHE A 138 13.74 1.09 -4.28
CA PHE A 138 13.39 -0.25 -3.79
C PHE A 138 13.88 -1.35 -4.73
N HIS A 139 13.64 -1.23 -6.03
CA HIS A 139 13.86 -2.33 -6.98
C HIS A 139 15.25 -2.32 -7.63
N GLN A 140 15.90 -1.17 -7.76
CA GLN A 140 17.21 -1.01 -8.43
C GLN A 140 18.30 -0.47 -7.50
N GLY A 141 17.91 0.07 -6.33
CA GLY A 141 18.83 0.52 -5.29
C GLY A 141 18.94 -0.49 -4.14
N GLU A 142 19.30 0.04 -2.97
CA GLU A 142 19.44 -0.76 -1.75
C GLU A 142 18.15 -0.79 -0.89
N GLY A 143 17.09 -0.08 -1.31
CA GLY A 143 15.91 0.19 -0.49
C GLY A 143 15.25 -1.07 0.05
N LEU A 144 14.91 -2.05 -0.81
CA LEU A 144 14.27 -3.28 -0.40
C LEU A 144 15.15 -4.12 0.53
N LYS A 145 16.44 -4.23 0.23
CA LYS A 145 17.41 -4.96 1.08
C LYS A 145 17.49 -4.36 2.49
N LEU A 146 17.55 -3.04 2.58
CA LEU A 146 17.58 -2.33 3.87
C LEU A 146 16.26 -2.47 4.62
N TRP A 147 15.13 -2.53 3.90
CA TRP A 147 13.83 -2.76 4.49
C TRP A 147 13.72 -4.16 5.10
N GLU A 148 14.15 -5.19 4.36
CA GLU A 148 14.23 -6.57 4.87
C GLU A 148 15.16 -6.69 6.08
N GLU A 149 16.29 -5.97 6.09
CA GLU A 149 17.21 -5.92 7.24
C GLU A 149 16.52 -5.31 8.48
N ALA A 150 15.83 -4.18 8.31
CA ALA A 150 15.12 -3.50 9.41
C ALA A 150 13.97 -4.35 9.97
N TYR A 151 13.31 -5.17 9.12
CA TYR A 151 12.17 -5.99 9.50
C TYR A 151 12.55 -7.37 10.04
N ALA A 152 13.81 -7.76 9.89
CA ALA A 152 14.29 -9.09 10.31
C ALA A 152 14.03 -9.37 11.80
N ALA A 153 14.22 -8.37 12.67
CA ALA A 153 13.98 -8.50 14.11
C ALA A 153 12.51 -8.68 14.48
N PHE A 154 11.59 -8.40 13.57
CA PHE A 154 10.14 -8.48 13.80
C PHE A 154 9.50 -9.71 13.16
N ASN A 155 10.27 -10.67 12.68
CA ASN A 155 9.75 -11.88 12.00
C ASN A 155 8.84 -11.56 10.81
N LEU A 156 9.18 -10.52 10.06
CA LEU A 156 8.41 -10.03 8.90
C LEU A 156 9.29 -9.98 7.64
N VAL A 157 8.63 -10.14 6.50
CA VAL A 157 9.19 -9.91 5.16
C VAL A 157 8.39 -8.79 4.52
N PRO A 158 8.95 -7.59 4.36
CA PRO A 158 8.26 -6.47 3.72
C PRO A 158 8.32 -6.59 2.20
N ARG A 159 7.28 -6.10 1.52
CA ARG A 159 7.27 -5.83 0.08
C ARG A 159 6.59 -4.50 -0.18
N PRO A 160 7.05 -3.75 -1.19
CA PRO A 160 6.32 -2.57 -1.65
C PRO A 160 4.86 -2.92 -1.93
N GLY A 161 3.97 -2.14 -1.36
CA GLY A 161 2.54 -2.17 -1.64
C GLY A 161 2.18 -1.15 -2.72
N PRO A 162 0.90 -0.74 -2.82
CA PRO A 162 0.50 0.25 -3.79
C PRO A 162 1.28 1.56 -3.61
N ALA A 163 1.89 2.06 -4.68
CA ALA A 163 2.48 3.38 -4.67
C ALA A 163 1.38 4.46 -4.70
N ILE A 164 1.59 5.53 -3.97
CA ILE A 164 0.67 6.67 -3.89
C ILE A 164 1.29 7.87 -4.60
N ALA A 165 0.51 8.54 -5.44
CA ALA A 165 0.88 9.81 -6.06
C ALA A 165 1.26 10.86 -5.00
N PRO A 166 2.03 11.91 -5.36
CA PRO A 166 2.33 13.00 -4.43
C PRO A 166 1.08 13.49 -3.72
N GLN A 167 1.15 13.57 -2.40
CA GLN A 167 0.00 13.92 -1.58
C GLN A 167 -0.31 15.41 -1.59
N MET A 168 -1.46 15.75 -1.04
CA MET A 168 -1.77 17.13 -0.62
C MET A 168 -1.21 17.37 0.79
N ALA A 169 -0.95 18.65 1.11
CA ALA A 169 -0.34 19.01 2.40
C ALA A 169 -1.33 18.93 3.58
N GLY A 170 -2.61 18.76 3.30
CA GLY A 170 -3.66 18.52 4.28
C GLY A 170 -4.73 19.61 4.37
N TRP A 171 -5.68 19.35 5.25
CA TRP A 171 -6.86 20.16 5.56
C TRP A 171 -6.65 20.94 6.83
N PHE A 172 -6.92 22.23 6.79
CA PHE A 172 -6.72 23.15 7.90
C PHE A 172 -7.98 23.96 8.17
N ARG A 173 -8.30 24.17 9.45
CA ARG A 173 -9.40 25.04 9.86
C ARG A 173 -9.02 26.52 9.81
N LYS A 174 -7.72 26.84 9.89
CA LYS A 174 -7.13 28.19 9.78
C LYS A 174 -6.12 28.23 8.64
N LYS A 175 -5.87 29.41 8.10
CA LYS A 175 -4.82 29.59 7.09
C LYS A 175 -3.44 29.44 7.71
N ILE A 176 -2.55 28.80 6.96
CA ILE A 176 -1.14 28.61 7.26
C ILE A 176 -0.33 29.36 6.20
N THR A 177 0.36 30.40 6.58
CA THR A 177 1.12 31.27 5.67
C THR A 177 2.59 31.38 6.03
N THR A 178 2.92 31.14 7.28
CA THR A 178 4.28 31.21 7.82
C THR A 178 4.58 29.98 8.69
N ILE A 179 5.85 29.73 8.99
CA ILE A 179 6.25 28.67 9.91
C ILE A 179 5.71 28.91 11.32
N GLY A 180 5.50 30.18 11.71
CA GLY A 180 4.94 30.56 13.00
C GLY A 180 3.49 30.09 13.20
N ASP A 181 2.72 29.87 12.12
CA ASP A 181 1.35 29.40 12.20
C ASP A 181 1.22 27.94 12.65
N TYR A 182 2.33 27.20 12.66
CA TYR A 182 2.41 25.85 13.25
C TYR A 182 2.50 25.87 14.77
N LYS A 183 2.90 27.00 15.39
CA LYS A 183 3.06 27.06 16.83
C LYS A 183 1.73 26.84 17.54
N GLY A 184 1.68 25.77 18.36
CA GLY A 184 0.48 25.37 19.11
C GLY A 184 -0.59 24.64 18.26
N LEU A 185 -0.39 24.49 16.96
CA LEU A 185 -1.30 23.72 16.09
C LEU A 185 -1.29 22.25 16.50
N LYS A 186 -2.44 21.65 16.70
CA LYS A 186 -2.59 20.22 16.88
C LYS A 186 -3.05 19.59 15.55
N MET A 187 -2.21 18.77 14.95
CA MET A 187 -2.43 18.20 13.61
C MET A 187 -2.29 16.69 13.60
N ARG A 188 -3.25 16.02 12.95
CA ARG A 188 -3.08 14.63 12.57
C ARG A 188 -2.11 14.58 11.39
N ILE A 189 -0.95 13.99 11.60
CA ILE A 189 0.08 13.74 10.58
C ILE A 189 0.97 12.60 11.04
N SER A 190 1.41 11.75 10.12
CA SER A 190 2.26 10.59 10.42
C SER A 190 3.73 10.82 10.00
N GLY A 191 4.60 9.92 10.45
CA GLY A 191 5.97 9.79 9.99
C GLY A 191 6.85 11.03 10.21
N LEU A 192 7.86 11.16 9.37
CA LEU A 192 8.83 12.27 9.42
C LEU A 192 8.17 13.64 9.28
N GLY A 193 7.07 13.78 8.53
CA GLY A 193 6.31 15.02 8.42
C GLY A 193 5.82 15.51 9.78
N GLY A 194 5.36 14.60 10.65
CA GLY A 194 4.95 14.90 12.02
C GLY A 194 6.09 15.43 12.86
N LYS A 195 7.28 14.84 12.76
CA LYS A 195 8.49 15.33 13.46
C LYS A 195 8.91 16.72 12.98
N VAL A 196 8.79 17.01 11.70
CA VAL A 196 9.11 18.32 11.13
C VAL A 196 8.19 19.40 11.69
N ILE A 197 6.86 19.18 11.69
CA ILE A 197 5.95 20.19 12.25
C ILE A 197 6.08 20.31 13.78
N ALA A 198 6.47 19.24 14.47
CA ALA A 198 6.76 19.31 15.91
C ALA A 198 7.95 20.24 16.19
N LYS A 199 9.01 20.23 15.37
CA LYS A 199 10.09 21.22 15.44
C LYS A 199 9.63 22.64 15.13
N ALA A 200 8.58 22.82 14.34
CA ALA A 200 7.93 24.12 14.10
C ALA A 200 7.01 24.56 15.25
N GLY A 201 6.87 23.76 16.31
CA GLY A 201 6.06 24.06 17.50
C GLY A 201 4.64 23.52 17.46
N ALA A 202 4.29 22.64 16.51
CA ALA A 202 3.02 21.93 16.47
C ALA A 202 3.03 20.68 17.36
N THR A 203 1.84 20.12 17.59
CA THR A 203 1.66 18.78 18.17
C THR A 203 1.17 17.83 17.08
N ALA A 204 2.03 16.89 16.68
CA ALA A 204 1.67 15.84 15.75
C ALA A 204 1.03 14.66 16.49
N VAL A 205 -0.05 14.10 15.94
CA VAL A 205 -0.74 12.92 16.49
C VAL A 205 -1.08 11.94 15.37
N ILE A 206 -0.94 10.63 15.63
CA ILE A 206 -1.39 9.58 14.74
C ILE A 206 -2.82 9.19 15.13
N ILE A 207 -3.74 9.28 14.19
CA ILE A 207 -5.15 8.90 14.36
C ILE A 207 -5.52 7.98 13.18
N PRO A 208 -6.11 6.79 13.43
CA PRO A 208 -6.61 5.91 12.37
C PRO A 208 -7.63 6.60 11.46
N SER A 209 -7.72 6.17 10.19
CA SER A 209 -8.53 6.84 9.17
C SER A 209 -10.00 7.02 9.52
N ASP A 210 -10.60 6.04 10.17
CA ASP A 210 -12.00 6.04 10.62
C ASP A 210 -12.32 7.09 11.69
N GLN A 211 -11.31 7.64 12.35
CA GLN A 211 -11.44 8.63 13.42
C GLN A 211 -11.04 10.05 13.00
N ILE A 212 -10.44 10.24 11.81
CA ILE A 212 -9.92 11.55 11.38
C ILE A 212 -11.05 12.56 11.22
N TYR A 213 -12.14 12.18 10.54
CA TYR A 213 -13.30 13.05 10.34
C TYR A 213 -13.83 13.59 11.68
N ALA A 214 -14.16 12.69 12.60
CA ALA A 214 -14.72 13.06 13.89
C ALA A 214 -13.76 13.89 14.73
N SER A 215 -12.45 13.61 14.66
CA SER A 215 -11.42 14.36 15.38
C SER A 215 -11.27 15.79 14.86
N LEU A 216 -11.33 15.97 13.54
CA LEU A 216 -11.27 17.28 12.91
C LEU A 216 -12.58 18.07 13.11
N GLU A 217 -13.74 17.41 12.98
CA GLU A 217 -15.06 18.01 13.18
C GLU A 217 -15.23 18.56 14.61
N ARG A 218 -14.84 17.75 15.62
CA ARG A 218 -14.95 18.13 17.06
C ARG A 218 -13.84 19.05 17.54
N GLY A 219 -12.84 19.36 16.70
CA GLY A 219 -11.71 20.19 17.09
C GLY A 219 -10.71 19.50 18.03
N VAL A 220 -10.70 18.17 18.10
CA VAL A 220 -9.65 17.39 18.78
C VAL A 220 -8.30 17.64 18.11
N VAL A 221 -8.33 17.80 16.77
CA VAL A 221 -7.24 18.35 15.98
C VAL A 221 -7.73 19.55 15.16
N GLU A 222 -6.86 20.49 14.86
CA GLU A 222 -7.18 21.70 14.06
C GLU A 222 -6.80 21.52 12.58
N ALA A 223 -6.00 20.50 12.27
CA ALA A 223 -5.59 20.13 10.94
C ALA A 223 -5.41 18.62 10.81
N ALA A 224 -5.56 18.12 9.61
CA ALA A 224 -5.27 16.72 9.28
C ALA A 224 -4.77 16.61 7.83
N GLU A 225 -3.71 15.86 7.63
CA GLU A 225 -3.38 15.29 6.34
C GLU A 225 -3.93 13.86 6.25
N TRP A 226 -4.19 13.42 5.02
CA TRP A 226 -4.50 12.01 4.79
C TRP A 226 -3.77 11.52 3.55
N ILE A 227 -4.29 11.76 2.37
CA ILE A 227 -3.62 11.32 1.13
C ILE A 227 -3.79 12.38 0.03
N GLY A 228 -4.98 12.50 -0.51
CA GLY A 228 -5.26 13.35 -1.64
C GLY A 228 -6.75 13.49 -1.89
N PRO A 229 -7.14 14.27 -2.92
CA PRO A 229 -8.53 14.68 -3.11
C PRO A 229 -9.57 13.56 -3.02
N HIS A 230 -9.27 12.40 -3.59
CA HIS A 230 -10.22 11.28 -3.64
C HIS A 230 -10.46 10.66 -2.25
N GLU A 231 -9.39 10.19 -1.61
CA GLU A 231 -9.49 9.54 -0.29
C GLU A 231 -9.96 10.54 0.78
N ASP A 232 -9.48 11.78 0.71
CA ASP A 232 -9.87 12.84 1.64
C ASP A 232 -11.38 13.17 1.52
N MET A 233 -11.93 13.16 0.30
CA MET A 233 -13.37 13.34 0.07
C MET A 233 -14.18 12.15 0.55
N ASN A 234 -13.68 10.93 0.38
CA ASN A 234 -14.32 9.71 0.89
C ASN A 234 -14.42 9.73 2.42
N LEU A 235 -13.38 10.21 3.10
CA LEU A 235 -13.42 10.44 4.54
C LEU A 235 -14.27 11.67 4.95
N GLY A 236 -14.69 12.50 4.00
CA GLY A 236 -15.50 13.68 4.26
C GLY A 236 -14.73 14.89 4.80
N LEU A 237 -13.38 14.92 4.72
CA LEU A 237 -12.55 15.98 5.31
C LEU A 237 -12.89 17.36 4.76
N HIS A 238 -13.31 17.47 3.50
CA HIS A 238 -13.79 18.70 2.85
C HIS A 238 -15.04 19.34 3.52
N LYS A 239 -15.69 18.62 4.45
CA LYS A 239 -16.85 19.12 5.21
C LYS A 239 -16.45 19.71 6.56
N THR A 240 -15.24 19.40 7.05
CA THR A 240 -14.79 19.73 8.40
C THR A 240 -13.73 20.84 8.45
N ALA A 241 -13.03 21.08 7.33
CA ALA A 241 -12.02 22.12 7.20
C ALA A 241 -12.13 22.81 5.86
N ARG A 242 -11.81 24.13 5.85
CA ARG A 242 -11.98 24.99 4.71
C ARG A 242 -10.76 25.05 3.78
N TYR A 243 -9.56 24.99 4.35
CA TYR A 243 -8.32 25.27 3.62
C TYR A 243 -7.61 23.96 3.29
N TYR A 244 -7.41 23.71 2.00
CA TYR A 244 -6.75 22.53 1.47
C TYR A 244 -5.46 22.92 0.78
N TYR A 245 -4.33 22.51 1.34
CA TYR A 245 -3.03 22.98 0.89
C TYR A 245 -2.28 22.00 -0.01
N TYR A 246 -1.45 22.55 -0.91
CA TYR A 246 -0.45 21.85 -1.72
C TYR A 246 0.85 22.66 -1.81
N PRO A 247 1.99 22.04 -2.22
CA PRO A 247 2.23 20.62 -2.42
C PRO A 247 2.34 19.86 -1.10
N GLY A 248 2.14 18.53 -1.16
CA GLY A 248 2.38 17.63 -0.03
C GLY A 248 3.86 17.40 0.23
N TRP A 249 4.54 18.41 0.74
CA TRP A 249 5.97 18.44 0.99
C TRP A 249 6.48 17.30 1.88
N HIS A 250 5.62 16.78 2.74
CA HIS A 250 5.90 15.72 3.70
C HIS A 250 5.88 14.34 3.07
N GLU A 251 5.06 14.12 2.03
CA GLU A 251 4.89 12.86 1.33
C GLU A 251 4.86 13.05 -0.19
N PRO A 252 6.02 13.40 -0.80
CA PRO A 252 6.12 13.60 -2.24
C PRO A 252 6.06 12.31 -3.04
N GLY A 253 6.37 11.17 -2.43
CA GLY A 253 6.23 9.82 -2.94
C GLY A 253 6.09 8.87 -1.78
N THR A 254 4.97 8.16 -1.74
CA THR A 254 4.61 7.33 -0.59
C THR A 254 4.61 5.87 -0.99
N GLY A 255 5.43 5.08 -0.29
CA GLY A 255 5.39 3.62 -0.33
C GLY A 255 4.47 3.09 0.76
N LEU A 256 3.44 2.34 0.37
CA LEU A 256 2.74 1.47 1.30
C LEU A 256 3.46 0.12 1.35
N GLU A 257 3.03 -0.75 2.25
CA GLU A 257 3.65 -2.05 2.43
C GLU A 257 2.67 -3.20 2.49
N PHE A 258 3.11 -4.32 1.96
CA PHE A 258 2.66 -5.63 2.38
C PHE A 258 3.70 -6.21 3.33
N GLY A 259 3.29 -6.60 4.53
CA GLY A 259 4.14 -7.31 5.47
C GLY A 259 3.68 -8.76 5.60
N PHE A 260 4.59 -9.69 5.38
CA PHE A 260 4.34 -11.13 5.47
C PHE A 260 5.03 -11.71 6.69
N ASN A 261 4.35 -12.57 7.44
CA ASN A 261 5.00 -13.34 8.49
C ASN A 261 6.14 -14.15 7.87
N ARG A 262 7.37 -14.00 8.37
CA ARG A 262 8.57 -14.61 7.79
C ARG A 262 8.46 -16.14 7.73
N LYS A 263 8.00 -16.78 8.80
CA LYS A 263 7.87 -18.25 8.84
C LYS A 263 6.83 -18.73 7.82
N ALA A 264 5.70 -18.02 7.71
CA ALA A 264 4.68 -18.34 6.72
C ALA A 264 5.20 -18.14 5.28
N TYR A 265 5.98 -17.11 5.04
CA TYR A 265 6.59 -16.83 3.73
C TYR A 265 7.65 -17.88 3.35
N GLU A 266 8.55 -18.23 4.28
CA GLU A 266 9.67 -19.14 4.02
C GLU A 266 9.22 -20.58 3.76
N VAL A 267 8.06 -21.02 4.29
CA VAL A 267 7.51 -22.36 4.01
C VAL A 267 6.74 -22.46 2.70
N LEU A 268 6.47 -21.32 2.03
CA LEU A 268 5.84 -21.35 0.71
C LEU A 268 6.76 -22.06 -0.30
N PRO A 269 6.20 -22.87 -1.21
CA PRO A 269 6.91 -23.29 -2.42
C PRO A 269 7.49 -22.07 -3.16
N SER A 270 8.67 -22.22 -3.74
CA SER A 270 9.43 -21.13 -4.35
C SER A 270 8.68 -20.44 -5.50
N ASP A 271 7.79 -21.16 -6.21
CA ASP A 271 6.92 -20.60 -7.24
C ASP A 271 5.81 -19.72 -6.64
N LEU A 272 5.28 -20.06 -5.47
CA LEU A 272 4.29 -19.25 -4.76
C LEU A 272 4.91 -18.02 -4.09
N GLN A 273 6.17 -18.11 -3.60
CA GLN A 273 6.91 -16.94 -3.14
C GLN A 273 7.06 -15.92 -4.28
N ARG A 274 7.54 -16.38 -5.46
CA ARG A 274 7.67 -15.51 -6.64
C ARG A 274 6.32 -14.96 -7.10
N THR A 275 5.27 -15.77 -7.07
CA THR A 275 3.91 -15.30 -7.39
C THR A 275 3.51 -14.14 -6.48
N LEU A 276 3.73 -14.27 -5.18
CA LEU A 276 3.40 -13.23 -4.20
C LEU A 276 4.23 -11.95 -4.43
N ASP A 277 5.53 -12.08 -4.66
CA ASP A 277 6.43 -10.95 -4.92
C ASP A 277 6.08 -10.20 -6.20
N HIS A 278 5.79 -10.91 -7.31
CA HIS A 278 5.38 -10.29 -8.57
C HIS A 278 3.96 -9.70 -8.49
N ALA A 279 3.07 -10.31 -7.73
CA ALA A 279 1.74 -9.75 -7.49
C ALA A 279 1.82 -8.43 -6.71
N ALA A 280 2.71 -8.34 -5.71
CA ALA A 280 2.95 -7.11 -4.96
C ALA A 280 3.48 -5.99 -5.88
N ALA A 281 4.48 -6.28 -6.73
CA ALA A 281 5.02 -5.33 -7.69
C ALA A 281 3.97 -4.88 -8.73
N ALA A 282 3.09 -5.76 -9.18
CA ALA A 282 1.98 -5.38 -10.06
C ALA A 282 1.00 -4.43 -9.35
N VAL A 283 0.70 -4.67 -8.08
CA VAL A 283 -0.20 -3.82 -7.27
C VAL A 283 0.43 -2.45 -7.00
N GLU A 284 1.76 -2.35 -6.86
CA GLU A 284 2.48 -1.09 -6.72
C GLU A 284 2.16 -0.13 -7.87
N VAL A 285 2.32 -0.57 -9.11
CA VAL A 285 2.03 0.22 -10.33
C VAL A 285 0.55 0.53 -10.47
N TYR A 286 -0.30 -0.46 -10.17
CA TYR A 286 -1.75 -0.29 -10.28
C TYR A 286 -2.27 0.76 -9.30
N GLY A 287 -1.77 0.75 -8.07
CA GLY A 287 -2.12 1.72 -7.04
C GLY A 287 -1.80 3.15 -7.47
N LEU A 288 -0.61 3.38 -8.01
CA LEU A 288 -0.21 4.69 -8.53
C LEU A 288 -1.15 5.17 -9.63
N SER A 289 -1.46 4.30 -10.60
CA SER A 289 -2.34 4.62 -11.72
C SER A 289 -3.76 4.99 -11.25
N GLU A 290 -4.30 4.23 -10.32
CA GLU A 290 -5.63 4.46 -9.74
C GLU A 290 -5.67 5.76 -8.93
N HIS A 291 -4.63 6.04 -8.13
CA HIS A 291 -4.48 7.27 -7.39
C HIS A 291 -4.47 8.51 -8.29
N HIS A 292 -3.66 8.51 -9.35
CA HIS A 292 -3.61 9.63 -10.30
C HIS A 292 -4.97 9.90 -10.92
N ALA A 293 -5.63 8.86 -11.44
CA ALA A 293 -6.91 9.00 -12.13
C ALA A 293 -8.02 9.51 -11.19
N LYS A 294 -8.18 8.89 -10.03
CA LYS A 294 -9.23 9.25 -9.07
C LYS A 294 -8.98 10.63 -8.43
N ASN A 295 -7.72 10.97 -8.12
CA ASN A 295 -7.39 12.28 -7.57
C ASN A 295 -7.63 13.42 -8.57
N ALA A 296 -7.34 13.23 -9.86
CA ALA A 296 -7.64 14.22 -10.89
C ALA A 296 -9.15 14.52 -10.96
N ILE A 297 -9.98 13.47 -10.95
CA ILE A 297 -11.44 13.60 -10.94
C ILE A 297 -11.93 14.30 -9.66
N ALA A 298 -11.44 13.86 -8.50
CA ALA A 298 -11.84 14.42 -7.22
C ALA A 298 -11.41 15.88 -7.04
N LEU A 299 -10.22 16.25 -7.53
CA LEU A 299 -9.77 17.65 -7.55
C LEU A 299 -10.66 18.54 -8.41
N ALA A 300 -11.08 18.06 -9.58
CA ALA A 300 -12.02 18.77 -10.42
C ALA A 300 -13.36 19.00 -9.71
N ARG A 301 -13.87 17.98 -9.01
CA ARG A 301 -15.09 18.08 -8.20
C ARG A 301 -14.94 19.07 -7.03
N LEU A 302 -13.82 19.07 -6.32
CA LEU A 302 -13.55 20.06 -5.26
C LEU A 302 -13.60 21.50 -5.81
N LYS A 303 -13.04 21.73 -7.00
CA LYS A 303 -13.03 23.06 -7.65
C LYS A 303 -14.40 23.52 -8.16
N THR A 304 -15.31 22.60 -8.47
CA THR A 304 -16.65 22.91 -9.04
C THR A 304 -17.75 22.81 -8.01
N GLU A 305 -17.95 21.63 -7.41
CA GLU A 305 -19.07 21.34 -6.50
C GLU A 305 -18.92 22.03 -5.13
N PHE A 306 -17.66 22.25 -4.70
CA PHE A 306 -17.35 22.84 -3.39
C PHE A 306 -16.74 24.24 -3.49
N LYS A 307 -16.88 24.88 -4.67
CA LYS A 307 -16.44 26.27 -4.89
C LYS A 307 -17.02 27.20 -3.81
N GLY A 308 -16.17 27.99 -3.17
CA GLY A 308 -16.56 28.91 -2.10
C GLY A 308 -16.66 28.27 -0.70
N LYS A 309 -16.77 26.94 -0.62
CA LYS A 309 -16.72 26.20 0.65
C LYS A 309 -15.30 25.74 0.97
N VAL A 310 -14.58 25.24 -0.04
CA VAL A 310 -13.18 24.81 0.04
C VAL A 310 -12.31 25.80 -0.70
N GLU A 311 -11.21 26.23 -0.08
CA GLU A 311 -10.13 27.01 -0.68
C GLU A 311 -8.90 26.13 -0.87
N ILE A 312 -8.54 25.86 -2.13
CA ILE A 312 -7.33 25.07 -2.47
C ILE A 312 -6.20 26.08 -2.62
N LEU A 313 -5.21 25.98 -1.74
CA LEU A 313 -4.16 26.98 -1.56
C LEU A 313 -2.77 26.39 -1.73
N GLN A 314 -1.90 27.13 -2.41
CA GLN A 314 -0.49 26.81 -2.47
C GLN A 314 0.24 27.34 -1.23
N TYR A 315 1.12 26.50 -0.65
CA TYR A 315 2.02 26.98 0.39
C TYR A 315 2.96 28.07 -0.15
N PRO A 316 3.17 29.16 0.62
CA PRO A 316 4.18 30.14 0.27
C PRO A 316 5.58 29.51 0.15
N THR A 317 6.36 29.94 -0.85
CA THR A 317 7.72 29.43 -1.04
C THR A 317 8.62 29.62 0.18
N ALA A 318 8.44 30.71 0.93
CA ALA A 318 9.18 30.98 2.17
C ALA A 318 8.89 29.89 3.21
N LEU A 319 7.61 29.55 3.41
CA LEU A 319 7.19 28.49 4.34
C LEU A 319 7.78 27.12 3.93
N LEU A 320 7.73 26.77 2.64
CA LEU A 320 8.32 25.52 2.14
C LEU A 320 9.83 25.46 2.37
N ARG A 321 10.55 26.59 2.24
CA ARG A 321 11.99 26.66 2.57
C ARG A 321 12.27 26.42 4.04
N ASP A 322 11.44 26.98 4.92
CA ASP A 322 11.60 26.78 6.37
C ASP A 322 11.30 25.33 6.77
N LEU A 323 10.22 24.74 6.27
CA LEU A 323 9.92 23.31 6.45
C LEU A 323 11.04 22.40 5.93
N LYS A 324 11.64 22.73 4.77
CA LYS A 324 12.77 21.96 4.21
C LYS A 324 14.02 22.02 5.11
N LYS A 325 14.30 23.16 5.73
CA LYS A 325 15.40 23.28 6.69
C LYS A 325 15.15 22.38 7.92
N LEU A 326 13.94 22.42 8.49
CA LEU A 326 13.57 21.57 9.63
C LEU A 326 13.61 20.08 9.27
N ALA A 327 13.16 19.71 8.06
CA ALA A 327 13.22 18.34 7.59
C ALA A 327 14.66 17.77 7.53
N ALA A 328 15.63 18.59 7.11
CA ALA A 328 17.04 18.19 7.08
C ALA A 328 17.64 17.95 8.48
N GLU A 329 17.04 18.48 9.53
CA GLU A 329 17.49 18.29 10.92
C GLU A 329 16.90 17.02 11.55
N VAL A 330 15.63 16.71 11.27
CA VAL A 330 14.88 15.63 11.93
C VAL A 330 15.58 14.28 11.77
N VAL A 331 16.05 13.95 10.58
CA VAL A 331 16.60 12.60 10.30
C VAL A 331 18.00 12.39 10.91
N LYS A 332 18.72 13.45 11.23
CA LYS A 332 20.06 13.36 11.85
C LYS A 332 20.02 12.81 13.28
N GLU A 333 18.90 12.95 13.95
CA GLU A 333 18.71 12.59 15.36
C GLU A 333 18.23 11.15 15.56
N GLU A 334 18.06 10.37 14.47
CA GLU A 334 17.42 9.06 14.48
C GLU A 334 18.39 7.89 14.80
N SER A 335 17.84 6.67 14.87
CA SER A 335 18.56 5.43 15.16
C SER A 335 19.73 5.18 14.18
N PRO A 336 20.73 4.32 14.53
CA PRO A 336 21.77 3.94 13.58
C PRO A 336 21.21 3.34 12.30
N MET A 337 20.13 2.54 12.39
CA MET A 337 19.48 1.94 11.22
C MET A 337 18.79 3.02 10.39
N ALA A 338 18.07 3.94 10.99
CA ALA A 338 17.43 5.05 10.28
C ALA A 338 18.48 5.91 9.54
N ARG A 339 19.61 6.22 10.18
CA ARG A 339 20.71 6.95 9.51
C ARG A 339 21.28 6.18 8.32
N LYS A 340 21.46 4.86 8.43
CA LYS A 340 21.92 3.99 7.34
C LYS A 340 20.95 4.02 6.17
N VAL A 341 19.66 3.86 6.43
CA VAL A 341 18.59 3.87 5.42
C VAL A 341 18.51 5.25 4.75
N TYR A 342 18.51 6.32 5.53
CA TYR A 342 18.46 7.68 5.02
C TYR A 342 19.69 8.05 4.17
N ALA A 343 20.88 7.59 4.55
CA ALA A 343 22.10 7.79 3.75
C ALA A 343 21.99 7.11 2.38
N SER A 344 21.48 5.88 2.33
CA SER A 344 21.19 5.18 1.06
C SER A 344 20.15 5.93 0.24
N PHE A 345 19.03 6.33 0.86
CA PHE A 345 17.96 7.09 0.23
C PHE A 345 18.48 8.40 -0.40
N THR A 346 19.20 9.22 0.37
CA THR A 346 19.71 10.52 -0.10
C THR A 346 20.77 10.39 -1.19
N LYS A 347 21.62 9.37 -1.10
CA LYS A 347 22.60 9.05 -2.17
C LYS A 347 21.87 8.71 -3.47
N PHE A 348 20.80 7.89 -3.40
CA PHE A 348 20.03 7.52 -4.57
C PHE A 348 19.24 8.70 -5.13
N GLN A 349 18.61 9.52 -4.27
CA GLN A 349 17.93 10.75 -4.66
C GLN A 349 18.89 11.73 -5.38
N ALA A 350 20.10 11.88 -4.87
CA ALA A 350 21.11 12.73 -5.52
C ALA A 350 21.50 12.22 -6.92
N LEU A 351 21.49 10.89 -7.13
CA LEU A 351 21.73 10.28 -8.45
C LEU A 351 20.56 10.55 -9.42
N LEU A 352 19.30 10.46 -8.94
CA LEU A 352 18.12 10.65 -9.78
C LEU A 352 17.82 12.13 -10.10
N SER A 353 18.07 13.05 -9.17
CA SER A 353 17.65 14.46 -9.31
C SER A 353 18.15 15.17 -10.58
N PRO A 354 19.36 14.94 -11.12
CA PRO A 354 19.75 15.51 -12.41
C PRO A 354 18.92 14.96 -13.58
N TRP A 355 18.61 13.65 -13.56
CA TRP A 355 17.80 13.02 -14.59
C TRP A 355 16.37 13.57 -14.56
N ASP A 356 15.72 13.61 -13.39
CA ASP A 356 14.36 14.12 -13.23
C ASP A 356 14.22 15.54 -13.76
N ARG A 357 15.22 16.39 -13.53
CA ARG A 357 15.22 17.78 -14.03
C ARG A 357 15.28 17.89 -15.56
N VAL A 358 16.09 17.06 -16.21
CA VAL A 358 16.26 17.13 -17.67
C VAL A 358 15.22 16.32 -18.43
N ALA A 359 14.60 15.34 -17.80
CA ALA A 359 13.54 14.53 -18.37
C ALA A 359 12.15 15.15 -18.04
N GLU A 360 11.53 14.65 -16.97
CA GLU A 360 10.15 15.02 -16.63
C GLU A 360 9.99 16.49 -16.24
N GLY A 361 10.92 17.02 -15.45
CA GLY A 361 10.84 18.42 -14.98
C GLY A 361 10.86 19.41 -16.13
N ALA A 362 11.73 19.22 -17.11
CA ALA A 362 11.81 20.08 -18.30
C ALA A 362 10.56 19.92 -19.18
N TYR A 363 10.06 18.69 -19.36
CA TYR A 363 8.84 18.43 -20.12
C TYR A 363 7.62 19.08 -19.46
N HIS A 364 7.41 18.86 -18.16
CA HIS A 364 6.28 19.46 -17.43
C HIS A 364 6.33 20.98 -17.43
N GLN A 365 7.51 21.56 -17.27
CA GLN A 365 7.68 23.01 -17.35
C GLN A 365 7.29 23.57 -18.73
N PHE A 366 7.62 22.84 -19.80
CA PHE A 366 7.27 23.22 -21.17
C PHE A 366 5.76 23.13 -21.44
N VAL A 367 5.10 22.05 -21.02
CA VAL A 367 3.66 21.84 -21.31
C VAL A 367 2.72 22.61 -20.38
N ALA A 368 3.20 23.07 -19.22
CA ALA A 368 2.41 23.85 -18.28
C ALA A 368 2.44 25.37 -18.55
N GLY A 369 3.37 25.82 -19.38
CA GLY A 369 3.51 27.23 -19.78
C GLY A 369 2.57 27.63 -20.82
#